data_bcff49c0645bb8e417943331061838d2
#
_entry.id   bcff49c0645bb8e417943331061838d2
#
_cell.length_a   1.000
_cell.length_b   1.000
_cell.length_c   1.000
_cell.angle_alpha   90.00
_cell.angle_beta   90.00
_cell.angle_gamma   90.00
#
_symmetry.space_group_name_H-M   'P 1'
#
loop_
_entity.id
_entity.type
_entity.pdbx_description
1 polymer ?
#
loop_
_entity_poly.entity_id
_entity_poly.type
_entity_poly.pdbx_seq_one_letter_code
_entity_poly.pdbx_strand_id
1 'polypeptide(L)' 'EGTLIGAGATLIPNITIGKNVTVGAATVVTTSLPDNVTCVGVPGKIIHNG' A
#
# COMPACT_ATOMS: atom_id res chain seq x y z
N GLU A 1 2.42 -11.25 -4.13
CA GLU A 1 3.37 -11.35 -5.22
C GLU A 1 3.15 -10.25 -6.24
N GLY A 2 4.23 -9.70 -6.79
CA GLY A 2 4.12 -8.56 -7.67
C GLY A 2 3.87 -7.25 -6.96
N THR A 3 3.92 -7.25 -5.63
CA THR A 3 3.69 -6.05 -4.84
C THR A 3 4.98 -5.22 -4.76
N LEU A 4 4.84 -3.92 -4.94
CA LEU A 4 5.93 -2.97 -4.84
C LEU A 4 5.69 -2.04 -3.65
N ILE A 5 6.67 -1.96 -2.77
CA ILE A 5 6.61 -1.06 -1.63
C ILE A 5 7.68 -0.01 -1.83
N GLY A 6 7.28 1.25 -1.91
CA GLY A 6 8.20 2.35 -2.12
C GLY A 6 9.13 2.60 -0.94
N ALA A 7 10.21 3.34 -1.20
CA ALA A 7 11.20 3.63 -0.18
C ALA A 7 10.57 4.46 0.95
N GLY A 8 10.86 4.08 2.19
CA GLY A 8 10.37 4.79 3.35
C GLY A 8 8.90 4.55 3.68
N ALA A 9 8.23 3.65 2.95
CA ALA A 9 6.85 3.32 3.27
C ALA A 9 6.79 2.60 4.62
N THR A 10 5.75 2.90 5.39
CA THR A 10 5.53 2.32 6.71
C THR A 10 4.21 1.56 6.70
N LEU A 11 4.27 0.31 7.14
CA LEU A 11 3.07 -0.52 7.27
C LEU A 11 2.84 -0.76 8.76
N ILE A 12 1.63 -0.46 9.23
CA ILE A 12 1.33 -0.77 10.63
C ILE A 12 1.13 -2.27 10.79
N PRO A 13 1.28 -2.80 12.03
CA PRO A 13 1.10 -4.23 12.24
C PRO A 13 -0.34 -4.67 12.03
N ASN A 14 -0.51 -5.97 11.79
CA ASN A 14 -1.82 -6.63 11.69
C ASN A 14 -2.65 -6.18 10.48
N ILE A 15 -1.99 -5.76 9.40
CA ILE A 15 -2.67 -5.51 8.14
C ILE A 15 -2.21 -6.53 7.11
N THR A 16 -3.03 -6.70 6.08
CA THR A 16 -2.74 -7.61 4.98
C THR A 16 -2.59 -6.83 3.69
N ILE A 17 -1.55 -7.12 2.94
CA ILE A 17 -1.31 -6.51 1.64
C ILE A 17 -1.56 -7.57 0.58
N GLY A 18 -2.45 -7.28 -0.35
CA GLY A 18 -2.80 -8.20 -1.42
C GLY A 18 -1.73 -8.31 -2.49
N LYS A 19 -2.09 -8.94 -3.60
CA LYS A 19 -1.19 -9.14 -4.75
C LYS A 19 -1.19 -7.90 -5.63
N ASN A 20 -0.07 -7.64 -6.29
CA ASN A 20 0.05 -6.57 -7.28
C ASN A 20 -0.34 -5.21 -6.71
N VAL A 21 -0.01 -4.99 -5.45
CA VAL A 21 -0.27 -3.71 -4.78
C VAL A 21 0.95 -2.82 -4.98
N THR A 22 0.72 -1.56 -5.27
CA THR A 22 1.79 -0.57 -5.33
C THR A 22 1.62 0.42 -4.19
N VAL A 23 2.65 0.55 -3.37
CA VAL A 23 2.66 1.52 -2.27
C VAL A 23 3.70 2.58 -2.61
N GLY A 24 3.27 3.83 -2.68
CA GLY A 24 4.17 4.92 -3.02
C GLY A 24 5.23 5.16 -1.95
N ALA A 25 6.30 5.86 -2.33
CA ALA A 25 7.38 6.16 -1.40
C ALA A 25 6.85 7.00 -0.23
N ALA A 26 7.33 6.73 0.96
CA ALA A 26 6.99 7.43 2.20
C ALA A 26 5.50 7.34 2.56
N THR A 27 4.77 6.39 1.99
CA THR A 27 3.37 6.17 2.33
C THR A 27 3.25 5.50 3.70
N VAL A 28 2.26 5.91 4.47
CA VAL A 28 1.93 5.25 5.73
C VAL A 28 0.64 4.46 5.52
N VAL A 29 0.75 3.13 5.48
CA VAL A 29 -0.40 2.26 5.24
C VAL A 29 -1.04 1.91 6.58
N THR A 30 -2.27 2.32 6.76
CA THR A 30 -2.98 2.16 8.03
C THR A 30 -4.13 1.16 7.96
N THR A 31 -4.44 0.63 6.79
CA THR A 31 -5.47 -0.40 6.63
C THR A 31 -4.97 -1.46 5.67
N SER A 32 -5.59 -2.64 5.73
CA SER A 32 -5.26 -3.70 4.78
C SER A 32 -5.62 -3.26 3.37
N LEU A 33 -4.81 -3.70 2.39
CA LEU A 33 -5.00 -3.34 0.99
C LEU A 33 -5.40 -4.57 0.20
N PRO A 34 -6.49 -4.49 -0.58
CA PRO A 34 -6.87 -5.59 -1.45
C PRO A 34 -5.92 -5.71 -2.64
N ASP A 35 -6.14 -6.73 -3.47
CA ASP A 35 -5.31 -6.95 -4.65
C ASP A 35 -5.47 -5.80 -5.65
N ASN A 36 -4.41 -5.54 -6.39
CA ASN A 36 -4.42 -4.66 -7.56
C ASN A 36 -4.76 -3.21 -7.26
N VAL A 37 -4.32 -2.69 -6.11
CA VAL A 37 -4.56 -1.29 -5.77
C VAL A 37 -3.24 -0.54 -5.66
N THR A 38 -3.33 0.78 -5.79
CA THR A 38 -2.21 1.69 -5.55
C THR A 38 -2.55 2.58 -4.38
N CYS A 39 -1.66 2.65 -3.40
CA CYS A 39 -1.86 3.40 -2.17
C CYS A 39 -0.73 4.41 -2.00
N VAL A 40 -1.06 5.67 -1.74
CA VAL A 40 -0.05 6.72 -1.57
C VAL A 40 -0.46 7.68 -0.46
N GLY A 41 0.52 8.33 0.12
CA GLY A 41 0.29 9.45 1.03
C GLY A 41 0.34 9.11 2.51
N VAL A 42 0.10 10.12 3.33
CA VAL A 42 0.08 10.02 4.79
C VAL A 42 -1.19 10.70 5.28
N PRO A 43 -2.18 9.95 5.75
CA PRO A 43 -2.29 8.49 5.72
C PRO A 43 -2.43 7.97 4.29
N GLY A 44 -2.02 6.72 4.09
CA GLY A 44 -2.10 6.13 2.75
C GLY A 44 -3.53 5.98 2.27
N LYS A 45 -3.75 6.36 1.02
CA LYS A 45 -5.07 6.26 0.41
C LYS A 45 -4.97 5.54 -0.92
N ILE A 46 -5.98 4.75 -1.22
CA ILE A 46 -6.05 4.04 -2.49
C ILE A 46 -6.43 5.04 -3.57
N ILE A 47 -5.55 5.21 -4.56
CA ILE A 47 -5.77 6.15 -5.65
C ILE A 47 -6.07 5.46 -6.97
N HIS A 48 -5.82 4.14 -7.03
CA HIS A 48 -6.06 3.37 -8.24
C HIS A 48 -6.52 1.98 -7.83
N ASN A 49 -7.55 1.50 -8.47
CA ASN A 49 -8.17 0.24 -8.11
C ASN A 49 -8.26 -0.64 -9.35
N GLY A 50 -7.32 -1.47 -9.51
CA GLY A 50 -7.39 -2.36 -10.61
C GLY A 50 -6.24 -2.59 -11.43
#